data_2c533a0821a6ce2fe063a37385b848dc
#
_entry.id   2c533a0821a6ce2fe063a37385b848dc
#
_cell.length_a   1.000
_cell.length_b   1.000
_cell.length_c   1.000
_cell.angle_alpha   90.00
_cell.angle_beta   90.00
_cell.angle_gamma   90.00
#
_symmetry.space_group_name_H-M   'P 1'
#
loop_
_entity.id
_entity.type
_entity.pdbx_description
1 polymer ?
#
loop_
_entity_poly.entity_id
_entity_poly.type
_entity_poly.pdbx_seq_one_letter_code
_entity_poly.pdbx_strand_id
1 'polypeptide(L)'
;MVELLAPAGNLPMVEAVVRGGADAIYVGPRGWSRRRDRYELTDEDVREAIGIAHERGVKLRVAINTNMQSHEIPAMVEKMERFVGWGVDGAIMTDIGAIAEVHRRFPHLTIHASIGANILNDEDVRFYRSIGVRQVVADTKLTLKELASRKEQIDVGIEILIHANKCYTYLGKCWMSPYHRLERTTDPFGKDLFKGSPNRGGLDYRVCLEAWELYSGETRWEEAVALKNDAFFLLEDIPHLIDLGVHCLKVQGREYPVALVEDMVRFYRDLIDAYLRHPEGRPFDLTPWGAHLARIEAERNVARSDGTRLLLIEARQPVPAS
;
A
#
# COMPACT_ATOMS: atom_id res chain seq x y z
N MET A 1 5.00 12.51 -17.08
CA MET A 1 3.87 11.56 -17.26
C MET A 1 3.60 10.94 -15.89
N VAL A 2 2.34 10.84 -15.48
CA VAL A 2 1.97 10.20 -14.20
C VAL A 2 2.20 8.69 -14.27
N GLU A 3 2.75 8.11 -13.21
CA GLU A 3 3.05 6.68 -13.11
C GLU A 3 1.87 5.92 -12.48
N LEU A 4 1.45 4.80 -13.06
CA LEU A 4 0.48 3.88 -12.46
C LEU A 4 1.23 2.76 -11.71
N LEU A 5 1.13 2.76 -10.37
CA LEU A 5 1.78 1.78 -9.49
C LEU A 5 0.79 0.69 -9.07
N ALA A 6 1.03 -0.51 -9.55
CA ALA A 6 0.18 -1.68 -9.33
C ALA A 6 0.68 -2.60 -8.21
N PRO A 7 -0.23 -3.29 -7.49
CA PRO A 7 0.13 -4.27 -6.47
C PRO A 7 0.44 -5.64 -7.08
N ALA A 8 1.40 -6.40 -6.49
CA ALA A 8 1.48 -7.83 -6.73
C ALA A 8 1.75 -8.61 -5.44
N GLY A 9 0.97 -9.66 -5.20
CA GLY A 9 1.06 -10.54 -4.04
C GLY A 9 1.63 -11.93 -4.37
N ASN A 10 1.87 -12.22 -5.65
CA ASN A 10 2.49 -13.45 -6.16
C ASN A 10 2.97 -13.23 -7.60
N LEU A 11 3.76 -14.16 -8.15
CA LEU A 11 4.30 -14.07 -9.51
C LEU A 11 3.22 -14.00 -10.60
N PRO A 12 2.15 -14.81 -10.59
CA PRO A 12 1.06 -14.67 -11.57
C PRO A 12 0.44 -13.27 -11.58
N MET A 13 0.38 -12.60 -10.43
CA MET A 13 -0.12 -11.23 -10.36
C MET A 13 0.88 -10.22 -10.93
N VAL A 14 2.20 -10.46 -10.78
CA VAL A 14 3.22 -9.63 -11.44
C VAL A 14 3.00 -9.62 -12.96
N GLU A 15 2.88 -10.80 -13.57
CA GLU A 15 2.60 -10.93 -15.00
C GLU A 15 1.29 -10.23 -15.41
N ALA A 16 0.23 -10.42 -14.59
CA ALA A 16 -1.09 -9.88 -14.87
C ALA A 16 -1.09 -8.33 -14.87
N VAL A 17 -0.44 -7.69 -13.88
CA VAL A 17 -0.39 -6.22 -13.82
C VAL A 17 0.52 -5.63 -14.88
N VAL A 18 1.55 -6.34 -15.32
CA VAL A 18 2.36 -5.97 -16.50
C VAL A 18 1.47 -5.95 -17.74
N ARG A 19 0.69 -7.03 -17.98
CA ARG A 19 -0.28 -7.07 -19.09
C ARG A 19 -1.37 -6.01 -18.96
N GLY A 20 -1.74 -5.65 -17.74
CA GLY A 20 -2.70 -4.58 -17.44
C GLY A 20 -2.19 -3.17 -17.71
N GLY A 21 -0.90 -3.00 -18.01
CA GLY A 21 -0.31 -1.70 -18.38
C GLY A 21 0.20 -0.89 -17.18
N ALA A 22 0.63 -1.53 -16.10
CA ALA A 22 1.31 -0.85 -15.01
C ALA A 22 2.65 -0.26 -15.47
N ASP A 23 2.98 0.97 -15.00
CA ASP A 23 4.31 1.57 -15.19
C ASP A 23 5.30 1.09 -14.13
N ALA A 24 4.78 0.73 -12.95
CA ALA A 24 5.56 0.20 -11.85
C ALA A 24 4.74 -0.80 -11.03
N ILE A 25 5.43 -1.73 -10.38
CA ILE A 25 4.84 -2.77 -9.53
C ILE A 25 5.44 -2.67 -8.13
N TYR A 26 4.63 -2.92 -7.10
CA TYR A 26 5.18 -3.12 -5.76
C TYR A 26 4.83 -4.50 -5.20
N VAL A 27 5.84 -5.17 -4.67
CA VAL A 27 5.75 -6.47 -4.01
C VAL A 27 6.18 -6.37 -2.56
N GLY A 28 5.78 -7.31 -1.71
CA GLY A 28 6.24 -7.41 -0.32
C GLY A 28 7.15 -8.60 -0.14
N PRO A 29 8.41 -8.42 0.24
CA PRO A 29 9.25 -9.53 0.65
C PRO A 29 8.71 -10.18 1.93
N ARG A 30 8.78 -11.51 1.99
CA ARG A 30 8.23 -12.31 3.09
C ARG A 30 8.82 -11.89 4.44
N GLY A 31 7.92 -11.62 5.40
CA GLY A 31 8.25 -11.19 6.74
C GLY A 31 8.61 -9.70 6.90
N TRP A 32 8.70 -8.93 5.81
CA TRP A 32 9.12 -7.53 5.83
C TRP A 32 8.04 -6.55 5.37
N SER A 33 6.86 -7.06 5.00
CA SER A 33 5.73 -6.22 4.65
C SER A 33 4.51 -6.48 5.56
N ARG A 34 3.46 -5.67 5.39
CA ARG A 34 2.27 -5.69 6.25
C ARG A 34 1.15 -6.53 5.64
N ARG A 35 1.48 -7.76 5.21
CA ARG A 35 0.51 -8.69 4.63
C ARG A 35 0.75 -10.10 5.19
N ARG A 36 -0.18 -11.00 4.94
CA ARG A 36 0.00 -12.43 5.21
C ARG A 36 1.07 -13.00 4.30
N ASP A 37 1.84 -13.97 4.77
CA ASP A 37 2.92 -14.64 4.06
C ASP A 37 2.51 -15.11 2.66
N ARG A 38 1.26 -15.58 2.50
CA ARG A 38 0.74 -16.03 1.20
C ARG A 38 0.59 -14.91 0.14
N TYR A 39 0.70 -13.64 0.55
CA TYR A 39 0.67 -12.46 -0.31
C TYR A 39 2.01 -11.71 -0.31
N GLU A 40 3.05 -12.40 0.13
CA GLU A 40 4.42 -11.92 0.15
C GLU A 40 5.30 -12.88 -0.66
N LEU A 41 6.30 -12.36 -1.31
CA LEU A 41 7.20 -13.08 -2.19
C LEU A 41 8.44 -13.56 -1.42
N THR A 42 8.94 -14.76 -1.75
CA THR A 42 10.29 -15.17 -1.33
C THR A 42 11.33 -14.28 -1.99
N ASP A 43 12.58 -14.35 -1.55
CA ASP A 43 13.66 -13.57 -2.18
C ASP A 43 13.86 -14.00 -3.65
N GLU A 44 13.74 -15.29 -3.94
CA GLU A 44 13.79 -15.85 -5.29
C GLU A 44 12.64 -15.35 -6.17
N ASP A 45 11.41 -15.33 -5.62
CA ASP A 45 10.25 -14.76 -6.33
C ASP A 45 10.44 -13.26 -6.62
N VAL A 46 11.06 -12.50 -5.68
CA VAL A 46 11.37 -11.08 -5.92
C VAL A 46 12.36 -10.93 -7.08
N ARG A 47 13.40 -11.78 -7.14
CA ARG A 47 14.35 -11.77 -8.25
C ARG A 47 13.68 -12.07 -9.58
N GLU A 48 12.80 -13.07 -9.62
CA GLU A 48 12.02 -13.42 -10.82
C GLU A 48 11.07 -12.29 -11.21
N ALA A 49 10.38 -11.70 -10.25
CA ALA A 49 9.49 -10.56 -10.47
C ALA A 49 10.21 -9.34 -11.07
N ILE A 50 11.46 -9.07 -10.66
CA ILE A 50 12.30 -8.01 -11.27
C ILE A 50 12.53 -8.33 -12.75
N GLY A 51 12.89 -9.56 -13.08
CA GLY A 51 13.11 -10.00 -14.48
C GLY A 51 11.85 -9.80 -15.32
N ILE A 52 10.70 -10.32 -14.87
CA ILE A 52 9.40 -10.19 -15.56
C ILE A 52 9.03 -8.73 -15.81
N ALA A 53 9.21 -7.87 -14.81
CA ALA A 53 8.90 -6.45 -14.92
C ALA A 53 9.84 -5.75 -15.93
N HIS A 54 11.14 -5.96 -15.79
CA HIS A 54 12.15 -5.30 -16.62
C HIS A 54 12.10 -5.71 -18.10
N GLU A 55 11.74 -6.95 -18.42
CA GLU A 55 11.53 -7.41 -19.80
C GLU A 55 10.48 -6.58 -20.56
N ARG A 56 9.59 -5.90 -19.82
CA ARG A 56 8.54 -5.04 -20.37
C ARG A 56 8.74 -3.55 -20.06
N GLY A 57 9.91 -3.17 -19.52
CA GLY A 57 10.23 -1.79 -19.16
C GLY A 57 9.45 -1.26 -17.94
N VAL A 58 8.87 -2.16 -17.13
CA VAL A 58 8.11 -1.85 -15.91
C VAL A 58 9.06 -1.85 -14.72
N LYS A 59 8.94 -0.85 -13.84
CA LYS A 59 9.74 -0.77 -12.61
C LYS A 59 9.21 -1.71 -11.54
N LEU A 60 10.11 -2.22 -10.69
CA LEU A 60 9.73 -3.00 -9.52
C LEU A 60 10.23 -2.37 -8.22
N ARG A 61 9.35 -2.24 -7.24
CA ARG A 61 9.64 -1.72 -5.89
C ARG A 61 9.33 -2.75 -4.83
N VAL A 62 10.20 -2.86 -3.84
CA VAL A 62 9.97 -3.71 -2.67
C VAL A 62 9.35 -2.92 -1.53
N ALA A 63 8.28 -3.43 -0.94
CA ALA A 63 7.62 -2.82 0.19
C ALA A 63 8.16 -3.41 1.51
N ILE A 64 9.17 -2.77 2.08
CA ILE A 64 9.73 -3.06 3.41
C ILE A 64 9.15 -2.04 4.37
N ASN A 65 7.87 -2.18 4.66
CA ASN A 65 7.07 -1.14 5.29
C ASN A 65 6.59 -1.50 6.71
N THR A 66 7.38 -2.29 7.43
CA THR A 66 7.23 -2.58 8.86
C THR A 66 8.16 -1.71 9.69
N ASN A 67 7.84 -1.50 10.97
CA ASN A 67 8.77 -0.91 11.92
C ASN A 67 9.71 -2.00 12.47
N MET A 68 10.96 -1.65 12.73
CA MET A 68 12.03 -2.58 13.06
C MET A 68 12.64 -2.31 14.42
N GLN A 69 13.15 -3.36 15.04
CA GLN A 69 14.05 -3.23 16.19
C GLN A 69 15.49 -3.14 15.74
N SER A 70 16.37 -2.63 16.61
CA SER A 70 17.79 -2.41 16.26
C SER A 70 18.49 -3.67 15.77
N HIS A 71 18.15 -4.85 16.30
CA HIS A 71 18.76 -6.12 15.90
C HIS A 71 18.27 -6.63 14.53
N GLU A 72 17.15 -6.11 14.02
CA GLU A 72 16.59 -6.48 12.69
C GLU A 72 17.23 -5.67 11.55
N ILE A 73 17.78 -4.49 11.84
CA ILE A 73 18.35 -3.60 10.82
C ILE A 73 19.46 -4.28 9.99
N PRO A 74 20.43 -5.00 10.57
CA PRO A 74 21.46 -5.68 9.78
C PRO A 74 20.89 -6.68 8.77
N ALA A 75 19.94 -7.50 9.17
CA ALA A 75 19.29 -8.48 8.28
C ALA A 75 18.47 -7.80 7.16
N MET A 76 17.83 -6.67 7.47
CA MET A 76 17.14 -5.85 6.47
C MET A 76 18.14 -5.28 5.45
N VAL A 77 19.28 -4.76 5.90
CA VAL A 77 20.31 -4.21 5.00
C VAL A 77 20.87 -5.30 4.09
N GLU A 78 21.20 -6.48 4.61
CA GLU A 78 21.66 -7.62 3.81
C GLU A 78 20.62 -8.01 2.75
N LYS A 79 19.34 -8.03 3.11
CA LYS A 79 18.24 -8.29 2.17
C LYS A 79 18.17 -7.21 1.09
N MET A 80 18.28 -5.94 1.45
CA MET A 80 18.32 -4.83 0.50
C MET A 80 19.52 -4.89 -0.44
N GLU A 81 20.69 -5.29 0.06
CA GLU A 81 21.90 -5.47 -0.77
C GLU A 81 21.66 -6.49 -1.89
N ARG A 82 21.00 -7.62 -1.58
CA ARG A 82 20.60 -8.60 -2.60
C ARG A 82 19.63 -8.02 -3.61
N PHE A 83 18.59 -7.33 -3.16
CA PHE A 83 17.58 -6.74 -4.05
C PHE A 83 18.15 -5.66 -4.95
N VAL A 84 19.03 -4.80 -4.42
CA VAL A 84 19.76 -3.79 -5.21
C VAL A 84 20.68 -4.47 -6.22
N GLY A 85 21.38 -5.53 -5.80
CA GLY A 85 22.22 -6.34 -6.70
C GLY A 85 21.43 -7.02 -7.83
N TRP A 86 20.14 -7.29 -7.65
CA TRP A 86 19.26 -7.83 -8.68
C TRP A 86 18.57 -6.75 -9.53
N GLY A 87 18.76 -5.46 -9.20
CA GLY A 87 18.27 -4.35 -9.98
C GLY A 87 16.90 -3.81 -9.54
N VAL A 88 16.50 -3.97 -8.27
CA VAL A 88 15.26 -3.34 -7.77
C VAL A 88 15.29 -1.83 -7.99
N ASP A 89 14.19 -1.25 -8.49
CA ASP A 89 14.12 0.18 -8.84
C ASP A 89 13.85 1.10 -7.64
N GLY A 90 13.36 0.56 -6.53
CA GLY A 90 13.09 1.35 -5.34
C GLY A 90 12.54 0.54 -4.17
N ALA A 91 12.44 1.22 -3.03
CA ALA A 91 11.89 0.65 -1.80
C ALA A 91 10.80 1.55 -1.23
N ILE A 92 9.70 0.93 -0.76
CA ILE A 92 8.60 1.61 -0.05
C ILE A 92 8.75 1.28 1.44
N MET A 93 9.16 2.25 2.25
CA MET A 93 9.59 2.04 3.62
C MET A 93 8.80 2.89 4.62
N THR A 94 8.76 2.45 5.87
CA THR A 94 8.04 3.16 6.96
C THR A 94 8.98 3.58 8.08
N ASP A 95 9.94 2.73 8.43
CA ASP A 95 10.83 2.93 9.58
C ASP A 95 11.91 3.98 9.27
N ILE A 96 11.98 5.02 10.09
CA ILE A 96 12.89 6.16 9.91
C ILE A 96 14.34 5.71 9.94
N GLY A 97 14.71 4.88 10.92
CA GLY A 97 16.09 4.38 11.06
C GLY A 97 16.49 3.49 9.88
N ALA A 98 15.57 2.61 9.45
CA ALA A 98 15.78 1.78 8.27
C ALA A 98 15.93 2.62 6.97
N ILE A 99 15.12 3.66 6.80
CA ILE A 99 15.22 4.59 5.66
C ILE A 99 16.59 5.24 5.63
N ALA A 100 17.04 5.83 6.76
CA ALA A 100 18.33 6.51 6.85
C ALA A 100 19.49 5.55 6.54
N GLU A 101 19.43 4.32 7.07
CA GLU A 101 20.49 3.31 6.85
C GLU A 101 20.50 2.81 5.39
N VAL A 102 19.33 2.57 4.77
CA VAL A 102 19.24 2.18 3.36
C VAL A 102 19.76 3.31 2.47
N HIS A 103 19.39 4.55 2.74
CA HIS A 103 19.91 5.69 1.97
C HIS A 103 21.44 5.81 2.08
N ARG A 104 21.98 5.65 3.28
CA ARG A 104 23.42 5.70 3.51
C ARG A 104 24.19 4.62 2.74
N ARG A 105 23.61 3.41 2.65
CA ARG A 105 24.22 2.27 1.96
C ARG A 105 24.00 2.30 0.45
N PHE A 106 22.81 2.72 0.02
CA PHE A 106 22.37 2.69 -1.38
C PHE A 106 21.84 4.06 -1.81
N PRO A 107 22.70 5.11 -1.91
CA PRO A 107 22.27 6.50 -2.14
C PRO A 107 21.56 6.72 -3.47
N HIS A 108 21.72 5.79 -4.42
CA HIS A 108 21.03 5.84 -5.73
C HIS A 108 19.67 5.16 -5.74
N LEU A 109 19.34 4.36 -4.71
CA LEU A 109 18.04 3.69 -4.63
C LEU A 109 16.94 4.72 -4.34
N THR A 110 15.87 4.68 -5.12
CA THR A 110 14.71 5.53 -4.88
C THR A 110 13.93 5.02 -3.66
N ILE A 111 13.82 5.85 -2.62
CA ILE A 111 13.06 5.52 -1.42
C ILE A 111 11.75 6.30 -1.41
N HIS A 112 10.65 5.55 -1.25
CA HIS A 112 9.30 6.09 -1.06
C HIS A 112 8.92 5.94 0.42
N ALA A 113 8.55 7.04 1.07
CA ALA A 113 7.96 6.95 2.40
C ALA A 113 6.54 6.39 2.28
N SER A 114 6.32 5.21 2.88
CA SER A 114 5.03 4.51 2.87
C SER A 114 3.94 5.33 3.57
N ILE A 115 2.69 5.09 3.23
CA ILE A 115 1.52 5.63 3.94
C ILE A 115 1.60 5.39 5.46
N GLY A 116 2.24 4.30 5.90
CA GLY A 116 2.47 3.99 7.31
C GLY A 116 3.47 4.90 8.02
N ALA A 117 4.22 5.73 7.31
CA ALA A 117 5.05 6.78 7.90
C ALA A 117 4.20 7.93 8.47
N ASN A 118 2.93 8.06 8.02
CA ASN A 118 1.96 9.07 8.46
C ASN A 118 2.48 10.50 8.32
N ILE A 119 2.93 10.83 7.14
CA ILE A 119 3.42 12.16 6.78
C ILE A 119 2.22 13.06 6.53
N LEU A 120 1.96 13.98 7.46
CA LEU A 120 0.75 14.80 7.46
C LEU A 120 1.01 16.27 7.10
N ASN A 121 2.22 16.74 7.26
CA ASN A 121 2.58 18.14 7.06
C ASN A 121 3.89 18.27 6.29
N ASP A 122 4.22 19.50 5.90
CA ASP A 122 5.38 19.79 5.05
C ASP A 122 6.71 19.64 5.79
N GLU A 123 6.72 19.86 7.10
CA GLU A 123 7.93 19.65 7.90
C GLU A 123 8.29 18.17 8.00
N ASP A 124 7.28 17.29 8.12
CA ASP A 124 7.49 15.84 8.00
C ASP A 124 8.14 15.51 6.64
N VAL A 125 7.62 16.07 5.54
CA VAL A 125 8.16 15.81 4.20
C VAL A 125 9.61 16.29 4.10
N ARG A 126 9.92 17.49 4.60
CA ARG A 126 11.31 18.04 4.61
C ARG A 126 12.23 17.13 5.42
N PHE A 127 11.77 16.66 6.57
CA PHE A 127 12.53 15.73 7.39
C PHE A 127 12.81 14.41 6.65
N TYR A 128 11.76 13.77 6.08
CA TYR A 128 11.95 12.53 5.33
C TYR A 128 12.83 12.71 4.09
N ARG A 129 12.74 13.85 3.41
CA ARG A 129 13.65 14.20 2.32
C ARG A 129 15.10 14.27 2.79
N SER A 130 15.37 14.84 3.96
CA SER A 130 16.72 14.97 4.52
C SER A 130 17.40 13.63 4.81
N ILE A 131 16.62 12.57 5.03
CA ILE A 131 17.11 11.20 5.22
C ILE A 131 17.02 10.34 3.97
N GLY A 132 16.82 10.94 2.79
CA GLY A 132 16.94 10.27 1.49
C GLY A 132 15.64 9.89 0.79
N VAL A 133 14.47 10.21 1.34
CA VAL A 133 13.18 9.97 0.68
C VAL A 133 13.04 10.86 -0.55
N ARG A 134 12.60 10.27 -1.67
CA ARG A 134 12.35 10.95 -2.95
C ARG A 134 10.88 11.05 -3.31
N GLN A 135 10.05 10.23 -2.70
CA GLN A 135 8.61 10.24 -2.92
C GLN A 135 7.88 9.92 -1.62
N VAL A 136 6.77 10.58 -1.37
CA VAL A 136 5.91 10.34 -0.20
C VAL A 136 4.54 9.84 -0.64
N VAL A 137 4.01 8.84 0.07
CA VAL A 137 2.62 8.42 -0.10
C VAL A 137 1.76 9.36 0.74
N ALA A 138 0.94 10.17 0.07
CA ALA A 138 0.06 11.12 0.72
C ALA A 138 -0.99 10.40 1.58
N ASP A 139 -1.34 10.99 2.72
CA ASP A 139 -2.42 10.49 3.58
C ASP A 139 -3.77 10.59 2.84
N THR A 140 -4.62 9.59 3.00
CA THR A 140 -5.93 9.51 2.33
C THR A 140 -6.96 10.52 2.85
N LYS A 141 -6.61 11.32 3.85
CA LYS A 141 -7.44 12.37 4.42
C LYS A 141 -7.09 13.77 3.90
N LEU A 142 -6.02 13.90 3.11
CA LEU A 142 -5.65 15.18 2.49
C LEU A 142 -6.63 15.54 1.39
N THR A 143 -6.99 16.82 1.33
CA THR A 143 -7.79 17.39 0.26
C THR A 143 -6.94 17.71 -0.97
N LEU A 144 -7.57 17.85 -2.13
CA LEU A 144 -6.88 18.28 -3.37
C LEU A 144 -6.19 19.64 -3.18
N LYS A 145 -6.79 20.55 -2.41
CA LYS A 145 -6.22 21.87 -2.09
C LYS A 145 -4.92 21.74 -1.30
N GLU A 146 -4.89 20.88 -0.28
CA GLU A 146 -3.67 20.62 0.51
C GLU A 146 -2.59 19.94 -0.32
N LEU A 147 -2.97 19.04 -1.22
CA LEU A 147 -2.05 18.40 -2.15
C LEU A 147 -1.44 19.39 -3.14
N ALA A 148 -2.24 20.30 -3.69
CA ALA A 148 -1.78 21.36 -4.58
C ALA A 148 -0.76 22.27 -3.88
N SER A 149 -1.10 22.78 -2.68
CA SER A 149 -0.19 23.61 -1.88
C SER A 149 1.13 22.91 -1.58
N ARG A 150 1.08 21.64 -1.21
CA ARG A 150 2.27 20.82 -0.94
C ARG A 150 3.14 20.64 -2.17
N LYS A 151 2.54 20.38 -3.33
CA LYS A 151 3.24 20.20 -4.59
C LYS A 151 4.07 21.45 -4.98
N GLU A 152 3.54 22.63 -4.73
CA GLU A 152 4.23 23.89 -5.02
C GLU A 152 5.43 24.18 -4.10
N GLN A 153 5.38 23.67 -2.86
CA GLN A 153 6.35 24.04 -1.82
C GLN A 153 7.49 23.02 -1.65
N ILE A 154 7.33 21.80 -2.12
CA ILE A 154 8.25 20.72 -1.78
C ILE A 154 8.67 19.92 -3.02
N ASP A 155 9.99 19.88 -3.24
CA ASP A 155 10.63 19.09 -4.29
C ASP A 155 10.77 17.62 -3.86
N VAL A 156 9.62 16.93 -3.69
CA VAL A 156 9.51 15.49 -3.42
C VAL A 156 8.33 14.95 -4.22
N GLY A 157 8.46 13.76 -4.80
CA GLY A 157 7.38 13.11 -5.51
C GLY A 157 6.18 12.83 -4.60
N ILE A 158 4.97 13.04 -5.12
CA ILE A 158 3.73 12.69 -4.42
C ILE A 158 3.12 11.45 -5.06
N GLU A 159 2.85 10.44 -4.23
CA GLU A 159 2.15 9.21 -4.58
C GLU A 159 0.78 9.19 -3.89
N ILE A 160 -0.29 8.92 -4.64
CA ILE A 160 -1.66 8.92 -4.13
C ILE A 160 -2.30 7.56 -4.33
N LEU A 161 -2.92 7.04 -3.28
CA LEU A 161 -3.78 5.87 -3.38
C LEU A 161 -5.10 6.28 -4.06
N ILE A 162 -5.36 5.77 -5.26
CA ILE A 162 -6.59 6.04 -6.03
C ILE A 162 -7.64 4.94 -5.87
N HIS A 163 -7.23 3.76 -5.42
CA HIS A 163 -8.08 2.61 -5.18
C HIS A 163 -7.61 1.89 -3.92
N ALA A 164 -8.28 2.12 -2.81
CA ALA A 164 -7.87 1.60 -1.51
C ALA A 164 -9.03 1.52 -0.50
N ASN A 165 -8.71 1.14 0.73
CA ASN A 165 -9.60 1.23 1.87
C ASN A 165 -9.25 2.46 2.71
N LYS A 166 -10.25 3.24 3.11
CA LYS A 166 -10.08 4.23 4.18
C LYS A 166 -9.85 3.51 5.51
N CYS A 167 -9.07 4.13 6.36
CA CYS A 167 -8.95 3.74 7.75
C CYS A 167 -9.48 4.89 8.61
N TYR A 168 -10.30 4.60 9.61
CA TYR A 168 -10.80 5.65 10.51
C TYR A 168 -9.70 6.25 11.40
N THR A 169 -8.59 5.50 11.60
CA THR A 169 -7.37 5.99 12.24
C THR A 169 -6.33 6.41 11.18
N TYR A 170 -5.09 5.98 11.32
CA TYR A 170 -4.05 6.17 10.31
C TYR A 170 -3.80 4.87 9.54
N LEU A 171 -3.81 4.95 8.23
CA LEU A 171 -3.60 3.80 7.37
C LEU A 171 -2.20 3.22 7.65
N GLY A 172 -2.16 1.96 8.07
CA GLY A 172 -0.92 1.28 8.43
C GLY A 172 -0.50 1.37 9.90
N LYS A 173 -1.22 2.13 10.74
CA LYS A 173 -1.02 2.15 12.20
C LYS A 173 -2.31 1.72 12.91
N CYS A 174 -2.69 0.46 12.73
CA CYS A 174 -3.86 -0.10 13.40
C CYS A 174 -3.58 -0.31 14.89
N TRP A 175 -4.45 0.25 15.74
CA TRP A 175 -4.42 0.06 17.20
C TRP A 175 -5.41 -1.00 17.67
N MET A 176 -6.50 -1.23 16.94
CA MET A 176 -7.54 -2.17 17.36
C MET A 176 -7.11 -3.62 17.19
N SER A 177 -6.43 -3.96 16.10
CA SER A 177 -6.03 -5.33 15.83
C SER A 177 -5.09 -5.89 16.92
N PRO A 178 -4.00 -5.20 17.32
CA PRO A 178 -3.12 -5.69 18.39
C PRO A 178 -3.79 -5.65 19.78
N TYR A 179 -4.72 -4.71 20.00
CA TYR A 179 -5.49 -4.69 21.26
C TYR A 179 -6.40 -5.90 21.40
N HIS A 180 -7.00 -6.34 20.29
CA HIS A 180 -7.85 -7.53 20.26
C HIS A 180 -7.05 -8.82 20.43
N ARG A 181 -5.94 -8.95 19.67
CA ARG A 181 -5.05 -10.12 19.75
C ARG A 181 -3.66 -9.78 19.26
N LEU A 182 -2.65 -10.14 20.04
CA LEU A 182 -1.24 -9.95 19.69
C LEU A 182 -0.46 -11.22 20.05
N GLU A 183 0.18 -11.82 19.05
CA GLU A 183 1.10 -12.94 19.23
C GLU A 183 2.47 -12.56 18.66
N ARG A 184 3.54 -12.92 19.36
CA ARG A 184 4.91 -12.74 18.90
C ARG A 184 5.52 -14.09 18.56
N THR A 185 6.14 -14.17 17.40
CA THR A 185 6.99 -15.27 16.98
C THR A 185 8.29 -14.70 16.41
N THR A 186 9.38 -15.47 16.48
CA THR A 186 10.66 -15.07 15.89
C THR A 186 11.01 -16.09 14.82
N ASP A 187 11.36 -15.62 13.63
CA ASP A 187 11.78 -16.51 12.55
C ASP A 187 13.22 -17.04 12.77
N PRO A 188 13.67 -18.05 12.01
CA PRO A 188 15.03 -18.60 12.15
C PRO A 188 16.16 -17.59 11.89
N PHE A 189 15.86 -16.44 11.32
CA PHE A 189 16.83 -15.36 11.02
C PHE A 189 16.81 -14.25 12.06
N GLY A 190 16.04 -14.41 13.13
CA GLY A 190 15.93 -13.43 14.22
C GLY A 190 14.95 -12.29 13.95
N LYS A 191 14.13 -12.38 12.89
CA LYS A 191 13.08 -11.40 12.61
C LYS A 191 11.86 -11.68 13.49
N ASP A 192 11.44 -10.66 14.24
CA ASP A 192 10.21 -10.73 15.02
C ASP A 192 8.98 -10.50 14.15
N LEU A 193 8.03 -11.42 14.23
CA LEU A 193 6.73 -11.35 13.57
C LEU A 193 5.65 -11.19 14.63
N PHE A 194 4.72 -10.25 14.41
CA PHE A 194 3.66 -9.93 15.36
C PHE A 194 2.30 -10.13 14.69
N LYS A 195 1.70 -11.30 14.83
CA LYS A 195 0.31 -11.48 14.40
C LYS A 195 -0.58 -10.51 15.18
N GLY A 196 -1.47 -9.85 14.46
CA GLY A 196 -2.31 -8.81 15.02
C GLY A 196 -1.72 -7.40 14.95
N SER A 197 -0.43 -7.24 14.60
CA SER A 197 0.18 -5.93 14.45
C SER A 197 0.76 -5.71 13.05
N PRO A 198 0.02 -5.08 12.13
CA PRO A 198 0.53 -4.81 10.80
C PRO A 198 1.76 -3.89 10.80
N ASN A 199 1.96 -3.09 11.85
CA ASN A 199 3.12 -2.19 11.97
C ASN A 199 4.44 -2.93 12.14
N ARG A 200 4.39 -4.13 12.71
CA ARG A 200 5.55 -4.95 13.03
C ARG A 200 5.74 -6.12 12.06
N GLY A 201 5.02 -6.11 10.96
CA GLY A 201 4.92 -7.25 10.06
C GLY A 201 3.97 -8.29 10.63
N GLY A 202 2.99 -8.64 9.88
CA GLY A 202 2.00 -9.60 10.30
C GLY A 202 0.59 -9.19 9.94
N LEU A 203 -0.33 -9.96 10.46
CA LEU A 203 -1.72 -9.94 10.12
C LEU A 203 -2.47 -8.79 10.79
N ASP A 204 -3.28 -8.09 10.04
CA ASP A 204 -4.33 -7.21 10.55
C ASP A 204 -5.64 -8.00 10.60
N TYR A 205 -6.17 -8.24 11.79
CA TYR A 205 -7.41 -9.00 11.96
C TYR A 205 -8.67 -8.28 11.49
N ARG A 206 -8.58 -7.00 11.14
CA ARG A 206 -9.70 -6.19 10.64
C ARG A 206 -10.92 -6.17 11.58
N VAL A 207 -10.69 -6.26 12.87
CA VAL A 207 -11.75 -6.27 13.90
C VAL A 207 -12.64 -5.02 13.85
N CYS A 208 -12.19 -3.92 13.26
CA CYS A 208 -13.02 -2.74 13.00
C CYS A 208 -14.20 -3.00 12.05
N LEU A 209 -14.23 -4.13 11.36
CA LEU A 209 -15.34 -4.55 10.47
C LEU A 209 -16.35 -5.48 11.17
N GLU A 210 -16.11 -5.80 12.44
CA GLU A 210 -17.10 -6.47 13.29
C GLU A 210 -18.29 -5.53 13.58
N ALA A 211 -19.40 -6.13 13.97
CA ALA A 211 -20.52 -5.38 14.54
C ALA A 211 -20.17 -4.98 15.98
N TRP A 212 -19.90 -3.69 16.18
CA TRP A 212 -19.59 -3.15 17.50
C TRP A 212 -20.83 -2.53 18.11
N GLU A 213 -21.06 -2.81 19.40
CA GLU A 213 -22.02 -2.09 20.23
C GLU A 213 -21.27 -1.04 21.05
N LEU A 214 -21.79 0.16 21.07
CA LEU A 214 -21.25 1.26 21.86
C LEU A 214 -22.06 1.47 23.13
N TYR A 215 -21.37 1.68 24.24
CA TYR A 215 -21.97 1.96 25.53
C TYR A 215 -21.40 3.25 26.10
N SER A 216 -22.24 4.04 26.77
CA SER A 216 -21.83 5.12 27.66
C SER A 216 -22.24 4.73 29.09
N GLY A 217 -21.30 4.25 29.90
CA GLY A 217 -21.60 3.55 31.14
C GLY A 217 -22.41 2.27 30.87
N GLU A 218 -23.58 2.14 31.47
CA GLU A 218 -24.50 1.00 31.25
C GLU A 218 -25.49 1.25 30.08
N THR A 219 -25.51 2.44 29.53
CA THR A 219 -26.46 2.81 28.46
C THR A 219 -25.90 2.44 27.10
N ARG A 220 -26.58 1.54 26.39
CA ARG A 220 -26.29 1.21 24.99
C ARG A 220 -26.75 2.34 24.09
N TRP A 221 -25.88 2.75 23.16
CA TRP A 221 -26.27 3.65 22.09
C TRP A 221 -27.09 2.90 21.05
N GLU A 222 -28.27 3.39 20.73
CA GLU A 222 -29.21 2.73 19.81
C GLU A 222 -28.70 2.72 18.37
N GLU A 223 -27.92 3.71 17.97
CA GLU A 223 -27.26 3.72 16.67
C GLU A 223 -25.94 2.93 16.73
N ALA A 224 -25.91 1.76 16.10
CA ALA A 224 -24.66 1.03 15.85
C ALA A 224 -23.76 1.88 14.95
N VAL A 225 -22.81 2.59 15.53
CA VAL A 225 -21.76 3.25 14.77
C VAL A 225 -20.89 2.17 14.16
N ALA A 226 -21.09 1.90 12.88
CA ALA A 226 -20.20 1.02 12.15
C ALA A 226 -18.84 1.73 12.07
N LEU A 227 -17.82 1.16 12.72
CA LEU A 227 -16.42 1.54 12.55
C LEU A 227 -15.96 1.10 11.16
N LYS A 228 -16.56 1.68 10.12
CA LYS A 228 -16.33 1.26 8.75
C LYS A 228 -15.00 1.75 8.24
N ASN A 229 -14.27 0.80 7.72
CA ASN A 229 -13.16 1.01 6.83
C ASN A 229 -13.69 0.96 5.39
N ASP A 230 -14.28 2.05 4.93
CA ASP A 230 -14.88 2.12 3.60
C ASP A 230 -13.82 2.08 2.52
N ALA A 231 -14.19 1.52 1.37
CA ALA A 231 -13.42 1.66 0.16
C ALA A 231 -13.53 3.10 -0.35
N PHE A 232 -12.51 3.54 -1.06
CA PHE A 232 -12.60 4.74 -1.88
C PHE A 232 -11.98 4.49 -3.25
N PHE A 233 -12.56 5.15 -4.24
CA PHE A 233 -12.15 5.10 -5.63
C PHE A 233 -12.20 6.52 -6.16
N LEU A 234 -11.06 7.06 -6.51
CA LEU A 234 -10.94 8.47 -6.88
C LEU A 234 -11.17 8.66 -8.39
N LEU A 235 -12.27 8.12 -8.94
CA LEU A 235 -12.56 8.25 -10.38
C LEU A 235 -12.62 9.71 -10.83
N GLU A 236 -13.43 10.50 -10.11
CA GLU A 236 -13.68 11.91 -10.43
C GLU A 236 -12.44 12.79 -10.22
N ASP A 237 -11.57 12.41 -9.30
CA ASP A 237 -10.38 13.18 -8.95
C ASP A 237 -9.19 12.90 -9.88
N ILE A 238 -9.17 11.77 -10.63
CA ILE A 238 -8.02 11.37 -11.44
C ILE A 238 -7.59 12.46 -12.45
N PRO A 239 -8.49 13.10 -13.22
CA PRO A 239 -8.12 14.20 -14.08
C PRO A 239 -7.40 15.32 -13.33
N HIS A 240 -7.96 15.77 -12.22
CA HIS A 240 -7.38 16.82 -11.39
C HIS A 240 -6.02 16.43 -10.79
N LEU A 241 -5.83 15.19 -10.38
CA LEU A 241 -4.54 14.70 -9.86
C LEU A 241 -3.46 14.69 -10.95
N ILE A 242 -3.83 14.37 -12.19
CA ILE A 242 -2.92 14.42 -13.34
C ILE A 242 -2.55 15.87 -13.65
N ASP A 243 -3.53 16.78 -13.68
CA ASP A 243 -3.30 18.22 -13.95
C ASP A 243 -2.45 18.88 -12.86
N LEU A 244 -2.62 18.48 -11.60
CA LEU A 244 -1.74 18.87 -10.50
C LEU A 244 -0.31 18.35 -10.64
N GLY A 245 -0.06 17.43 -11.59
CA GLY A 245 1.24 16.82 -11.79
C GLY A 245 1.66 15.88 -10.66
N VAL A 246 0.70 15.16 -10.05
CA VAL A 246 1.01 14.07 -9.12
C VAL A 246 1.90 13.05 -9.82
N HIS A 247 2.92 12.55 -9.11
CA HIS A 247 3.93 11.71 -9.73
C HIS A 247 3.46 10.26 -9.93
N CYS A 248 2.65 9.75 -8.98
CA CYS A 248 2.28 8.34 -8.96
C CYS A 248 0.86 8.13 -8.44
N LEU A 249 0.08 7.38 -9.20
CA LEU A 249 -1.25 6.90 -8.84
C LEU A 249 -1.16 5.43 -8.48
N LYS A 250 -1.54 5.09 -7.24
CA LYS A 250 -1.33 3.76 -6.66
C LYS A 250 -2.63 3.01 -6.45
N VAL A 251 -2.64 1.76 -6.88
CA VAL A 251 -3.71 0.80 -6.64
C VAL A 251 -3.34 -0.12 -5.47
N GLN A 252 -4.28 -0.37 -4.55
CA GLN A 252 -4.13 -1.37 -3.50
C GLN A 252 -4.85 -2.66 -3.90
N GLY A 253 -4.23 -3.84 -3.72
CA GLY A 253 -4.91 -5.08 -4.10
C GLY A 253 -4.10 -6.37 -4.02
N ARG A 254 -2.96 -6.42 -3.34
CA ARG A 254 -2.11 -7.63 -3.24
C ARG A 254 -2.85 -8.90 -2.76
N GLU A 255 -3.98 -8.74 -2.10
CA GLU A 255 -4.78 -9.82 -1.51
C GLU A 255 -5.98 -10.23 -2.38
N TYR A 256 -6.21 -9.59 -3.51
CA TYR A 256 -7.35 -9.87 -4.37
C TYR A 256 -7.03 -10.94 -5.44
N PRO A 257 -8.05 -11.51 -6.08
CA PRO A 257 -7.84 -12.42 -7.20
C PRO A 257 -7.03 -11.77 -8.33
N VAL A 258 -6.16 -12.54 -8.96
CA VAL A 258 -5.26 -12.05 -10.02
C VAL A 258 -6.02 -11.37 -11.16
N ALA A 259 -7.10 -12.01 -11.64
CA ALA A 259 -7.92 -11.46 -12.73
C ALA A 259 -8.56 -10.10 -12.37
N LEU A 260 -9.03 -9.96 -11.12
CA LEU A 260 -9.60 -8.69 -10.65
C LEU A 260 -8.52 -7.59 -10.62
N VAL A 261 -7.30 -7.91 -10.17
CA VAL A 261 -6.22 -6.92 -10.11
C VAL A 261 -5.77 -6.53 -11.52
N GLU A 262 -5.70 -7.47 -12.47
CA GLU A 262 -5.43 -7.16 -13.88
C GLU A 262 -6.49 -6.22 -14.47
N ASP A 263 -7.79 -6.49 -14.25
CA ASP A 263 -8.89 -5.65 -14.72
C ASP A 263 -8.83 -4.24 -14.10
N MET A 264 -8.55 -4.14 -12.79
CA MET A 264 -8.35 -2.87 -12.09
C MET A 264 -7.21 -2.04 -12.71
N VAL A 265 -6.06 -2.65 -12.94
CA VAL A 265 -4.89 -1.95 -13.48
C VAL A 265 -5.17 -1.51 -14.91
N ARG A 266 -5.75 -2.36 -15.74
CA ARG A 266 -6.16 -2.04 -17.11
C ARG A 266 -7.16 -0.89 -17.14
N PHE A 267 -8.18 -0.93 -16.28
CA PHE A 267 -9.15 0.14 -16.14
C PHE A 267 -8.50 1.51 -15.88
N TYR A 268 -7.60 1.58 -14.89
CA TYR A 268 -6.93 2.83 -14.57
C TYR A 268 -5.93 3.25 -15.66
N ARG A 269 -5.24 2.33 -16.30
CA ARG A 269 -4.36 2.62 -17.42
C ARG A 269 -5.13 3.23 -18.58
N ASP A 270 -6.22 2.59 -18.98
CA ASP A 270 -7.06 3.07 -20.08
C ASP A 270 -7.66 4.45 -19.78
N LEU A 271 -8.11 4.68 -18.54
CA LEU A 271 -8.63 5.97 -18.09
C LEU A 271 -7.56 7.06 -18.15
N ILE A 272 -6.37 6.81 -17.60
CA ILE A 272 -5.25 7.76 -17.62
C ILE A 272 -4.86 8.08 -19.06
N ASP A 273 -4.74 7.07 -19.92
CA ASP A 273 -4.37 7.25 -21.32
C ASP A 273 -5.45 7.99 -22.13
N ALA A 274 -6.72 7.73 -21.85
CA ALA A 274 -7.82 8.46 -22.46
C ALA A 274 -7.79 9.93 -22.06
N TYR A 275 -7.57 10.22 -20.78
CA TYR A 275 -7.46 11.58 -20.30
C TYR A 275 -6.25 12.32 -20.89
N LEU A 276 -5.08 11.71 -20.92
CA LEU A 276 -3.86 12.32 -21.49
C LEU A 276 -3.96 12.60 -22.99
N ARG A 277 -4.81 11.85 -23.72
CA ARG A 277 -5.11 12.11 -25.15
C ARG A 277 -6.25 13.09 -25.37
N HIS A 278 -6.99 13.45 -24.29
CA HIS A 278 -8.12 14.35 -24.41
C HIS A 278 -7.66 15.78 -24.73
N PRO A 279 -8.36 16.51 -25.62
CA PRO A 279 -7.99 17.89 -25.93
C PRO A 279 -8.04 18.79 -24.69
N GLU A 280 -6.95 19.53 -24.47
CA GLU A 280 -6.83 20.47 -23.37
C GLU A 280 -7.99 21.51 -23.37
N GLY A 281 -8.48 21.85 -22.17
CA GLY A 281 -9.56 22.83 -21.99
C GLY A 281 -10.97 22.35 -22.31
N ARG A 282 -11.17 21.08 -22.66
CA ARG A 282 -12.50 20.48 -22.81
C ARG A 282 -12.88 19.63 -21.60
N PRO A 283 -14.17 19.60 -21.20
CA PRO A 283 -14.62 18.70 -20.14
C PRO A 283 -14.38 17.24 -20.53
N PHE A 284 -13.77 16.46 -19.65
CA PHE A 284 -13.59 15.03 -19.84
C PHE A 284 -14.81 14.28 -19.29
N ASP A 285 -15.47 13.48 -20.12
CA ASP A 285 -16.65 12.72 -19.73
C ASP A 285 -16.24 11.41 -19.04
N LEU A 286 -16.52 11.29 -17.75
CA LEU A 286 -16.28 10.09 -16.93
C LEU A 286 -17.44 9.08 -16.97
N THR A 287 -18.58 9.42 -17.56
CA THR A 287 -19.78 8.56 -17.58
C THR A 287 -19.51 7.16 -18.15
N PRO A 288 -18.73 7.00 -19.23
CA PRO A 288 -18.43 5.67 -19.79
C PRO A 288 -17.65 4.75 -18.82
N TRP A 289 -16.95 5.33 -17.84
CA TRP A 289 -16.10 4.60 -16.91
C TRP A 289 -16.86 4.09 -15.66
N GLY A 290 -17.99 4.72 -15.34
CA GLY A 290 -18.75 4.44 -14.13
C GLY A 290 -19.26 3.01 -14.02
N ALA A 291 -19.80 2.44 -15.10
CA ALA A 291 -20.33 1.08 -15.12
C ALA A 291 -19.23 0.02 -14.93
N HIS A 292 -18.06 0.21 -15.55
CA HIS A 292 -16.91 -0.69 -15.37
C HIS A 292 -16.38 -0.61 -13.94
N LEU A 293 -16.23 0.60 -13.39
CA LEU A 293 -15.80 0.76 -12.01
C LEU A 293 -16.78 0.10 -11.02
N ALA A 294 -18.08 0.26 -11.21
CA ALA A 294 -19.08 -0.37 -10.33
C ALA A 294 -18.97 -1.91 -10.33
N ARG A 295 -18.65 -2.53 -11.47
CA ARG A 295 -18.36 -3.97 -11.53
C ARG A 295 -17.12 -4.34 -10.73
N ILE A 296 -16.01 -3.63 -10.92
CA ILE A 296 -14.77 -3.82 -10.17
C ILE A 296 -15.04 -3.69 -8.67
N GLU A 297 -15.79 -2.68 -8.26
CA GLU A 297 -16.17 -2.47 -6.86
C GLU A 297 -16.95 -3.65 -6.27
N ALA A 298 -17.94 -4.15 -7.01
CA ALA A 298 -18.75 -5.29 -6.58
C ALA A 298 -17.88 -6.54 -6.36
N GLU A 299 -17.05 -6.91 -7.33
CA GLU A 299 -16.15 -8.06 -7.23
C GLU A 299 -15.13 -7.90 -6.09
N ARG A 300 -14.56 -6.70 -5.96
CA ARG A 300 -13.64 -6.37 -4.87
C ARG A 300 -14.30 -6.49 -3.49
N ASN A 301 -15.54 -6.02 -3.35
CA ASN A 301 -16.25 -6.07 -2.07
C ASN A 301 -16.54 -7.52 -1.66
N VAL A 302 -16.87 -8.42 -2.59
CA VAL A 302 -17.00 -9.85 -2.35
C VAL A 302 -15.65 -10.42 -1.86
N ALA A 303 -14.58 -10.24 -2.61
CA ALA A 303 -13.25 -10.76 -2.26
C ALA A 303 -12.77 -10.23 -0.90
N ARG A 304 -13.04 -8.96 -0.58
CA ARG A 304 -12.70 -8.34 0.71
C ARG A 304 -13.53 -8.92 1.85
N SER A 305 -14.82 -9.12 1.65
CA SER A 305 -15.72 -9.69 2.64
C SER A 305 -15.29 -11.11 3.02
N ASP A 306 -15.00 -11.95 2.04
CA ASP A 306 -14.53 -13.32 2.27
C ASP A 306 -13.17 -13.34 3.00
N GLY A 307 -12.23 -12.52 2.56
CA GLY A 307 -10.95 -12.38 3.23
C GLY A 307 -11.07 -11.89 4.67
N THR A 308 -11.98 -10.96 4.95
CA THR A 308 -12.25 -10.45 6.30
C THR A 308 -12.89 -11.52 7.18
N ARG A 309 -13.86 -12.26 6.68
CA ARG A 309 -14.51 -13.37 7.43
C ARG A 309 -13.49 -14.41 7.88
N LEU A 310 -12.55 -14.79 7.03
CA LEU A 310 -11.47 -15.71 7.39
C LEU A 310 -10.55 -15.15 8.48
N LEU A 311 -10.24 -13.86 8.42
CA LEU A 311 -9.43 -13.18 9.44
C LEU A 311 -10.11 -13.15 10.80
N LEU A 312 -11.41 -12.86 10.84
CA LEU A 312 -12.19 -12.81 12.07
C LEU A 312 -12.35 -14.20 12.69
N ILE A 313 -12.49 -15.25 11.88
CA ILE A 313 -12.47 -16.64 12.36
C ILE A 313 -11.13 -16.96 13.03
N GLU A 314 -10.01 -16.59 12.39
CA GLU A 314 -8.66 -16.79 12.94
C GLU A 314 -8.46 -15.99 14.24
N ALA A 315 -8.95 -14.75 14.29
CA ALA A 315 -8.86 -13.90 15.48
C ALA A 315 -9.57 -14.47 16.71
N ARG A 316 -10.62 -15.27 16.51
CA ARG A 316 -11.39 -15.90 17.59
C ARG A 316 -10.88 -17.27 18.04
N GLN A 317 -9.91 -17.85 17.33
CA GLN A 317 -9.29 -19.11 17.74
C GLN A 317 -8.50 -18.94 19.05
N PRO A 318 -8.48 -19.94 19.93
CA PRO A 318 -7.62 -19.88 21.13
C PRO A 318 -6.16 -19.67 20.74
N VAL A 319 -5.46 -18.85 21.52
CA VAL A 319 -4.00 -18.73 21.38
C VAL A 319 -3.40 -20.07 21.82
N PRO A 320 -2.56 -20.75 21.02
CA PRO A 320 -1.88 -21.94 21.45
C PRO A 320 -1.10 -21.65 22.76
N ALA A 321 -1.20 -22.53 23.74
CA ALA A 321 -0.38 -22.42 24.93
C ALA A 321 1.10 -22.47 24.50
N SER A 322 1.86 -21.45 24.89
CA SER A 322 3.29 -21.31 24.64
C SER A 322 4.10 -22.31 25.44
#